data_db5abca1e37f7280ee70f21b69a891e8
#
_entry.id   db5abca1e37f7280ee70f21b69a891e8
#
_cell.length_a   1.000
_cell.length_b   1.000
_cell.length_c   1.000
_cell.angle_alpha   90.00
_cell.angle_beta   90.00
_cell.angle_gamma   90.00
#
_symmetry.space_group_name_H-M   'P 1'
#
loop_
_entity.id
_entity.type
_entity.pdbx_description
1 polymer ?
#
loop_
_entity_poly.entity_id
_entity_poly.type
_entity_poly.pdbx_seq_one_letter_code
_entity_poly.pdbx_strand_id
1 'polypeptide(L)' 'MNASEKRLARTLLLLARYGEANPQRKLPKISQETLAEMIGATRSRVNFFMNKFRKLGLIEYNGEIKINGALLSIVLHD' A
#
# COMPACT_ATOMS: atom_id res chain seq x y z
N MET A 1 -12.39 6.39 11.32
CA MET A 1 -11.41 5.48 10.71
C MET A 1 -11.79 5.11 9.28
N ASN A 2 -10.82 4.99 8.41
CA ASN A 2 -11.09 4.74 7.00
C ASN A 2 -10.77 3.29 6.63
N ALA A 3 -11.82 2.50 6.37
CA ALA A 3 -11.64 1.09 6.01
C ALA A 3 -10.88 0.91 4.71
N SER A 4 -11.03 1.85 3.76
CA SER A 4 -10.30 1.78 2.49
C SER A 4 -8.81 1.99 2.68
N GLU A 5 -8.42 2.88 3.58
CA GLU A 5 -7.01 3.09 3.91
C GLU A 5 -6.39 1.81 4.46
N LYS A 6 -7.07 1.16 5.39
CA LYS A 6 -6.60 -0.08 6.00
C LYS A 6 -6.53 -1.21 4.98
N ARG A 7 -7.55 -1.32 4.12
CA ARG A 7 -7.56 -2.32 3.06
C ARG A 7 -6.42 -2.12 2.09
N LEU A 8 -6.15 -0.86 1.72
CA LEU A 8 -5.05 -0.57 0.82
C LEU A 8 -3.72 -0.95 1.44
N ALA A 9 -3.50 -0.56 2.70
CA ALA A 9 -2.26 -0.90 3.40
C ALA A 9 -2.06 -2.41 3.47
N ARG A 10 -3.11 -3.16 3.81
CA ARG A 10 -3.05 -4.61 3.87
C ARG A 10 -2.73 -5.21 2.50
N THR A 11 -3.40 -4.71 1.46
CA THR A 11 -3.18 -5.19 0.10
C THR A 11 -1.75 -4.97 -0.34
N LEU A 12 -1.21 -3.79 -0.06
CA LEU A 12 0.18 -3.49 -0.40
C LEU A 12 1.16 -4.43 0.32
N LEU A 13 0.91 -4.70 1.59
CA LEU A 13 1.75 -5.63 2.36
C LEU A 13 1.69 -7.04 1.77
N LEU A 14 0.51 -7.49 1.39
CA LEU A 14 0.34 -8.81 0.80
C LEU A 14 1.02 -8.91 -0.56
N LEU A 15 0.86 -7.89 -1.39
CA LEU A 15 1.48 -7.88 -2.73
C LEU A 15 3.00 -7.83 -2.65
N ALA A 16 3.53 -7.15 -1.67
CA ALA A 16 4.97 -7.08 -1.45
C ALA A 16 5.51 -8.30 -0.71
N ARG A 17 4.63 -9.24 -0.37
CA ARG A 17 4.99 -10.45 0.39
C ARG A 17 5.72 -10.12 1.68
N TYR A 18 5.16 -9.18 2.42
CA TYR A 18 5.75 -8.78 3.68
C TYR A 18 5.81 -9.98 4.64
N GLY A 19 6.97 -10.18 5.25
CA GLY A 19 7.18 -11.33 6.13
C GLY A 19 7.74 -12.57 5.45
N GLU A 20 7.81 -12.59 4.12
CA GLU A 20 8.45 -13.64 3.35
C GLU A 20 9.84 -13.17 2.90
N ALA A 21 10.59 -14.06 2.23
CA ALA A 21 11.93 -13.73 1.74
C ALA A 21 11.85 -12.77 0.55
N ASN A 22 11.62 -11.50 0.84
CA ASN A 22 11.61 -10.42 -0.16
C ASN A 22 12.32 -9.21 0.44
N PRO A 23 13.67 -9.19 0.38
CA PRO A 23 14.44 -8.13 1.06
C PRO A 23 14.16 -6.73 0.52
N GLN A 24 13.72 -6.61 -0.71
CA GLN A 24 13.46 -5.31 -1.32
C GLN A 24 12.04 -4.81 -1.08
N ARG A 25 11.12 -5.70 -0.72
CA ARG A 25 9.72 -5.36 -0.48
C ARG A 25 9.09 -4.56 -1.61
N LYS A 26 9.48 -4.90 -2.84
CA LYS A 26 8.92 -4.28 -4.02
C LYS A 26 7.62 -4.93 -4.42
N LEU A 27 6.67 -4.12 -4.86
CA LEU A 27 5.44 -4.64 -5.42
C LEU A 27 5.64 -5.03 -6.87
N PRO A 28 4.87 -6.02 -7.36
CA PRO A 28 4.79 -6.26 -8.80
C PRO A 28 4.20 -5.02 -9.46
N LYS A 29 4.41 -4.91 -10.76
CA LYS A 29 3.89 -3.79 -11.53
C LYS A 29 2.36 -3.86 -11.54
N ILE A 30 1.71 -2.93 -10.87
CA ILE A 30 0.26 -2.92 -10.72
C ILE A 30 -0.24 -1.49 -10.78
N SER A 31 -1.36 -1.28 -11.47
CA SER A 31 -1.91 0.05 -11.62
C SER A 31 -2.77 0.44 -10.41
N GLN A 32 -2.97 1.76 -10.24
CA GLN A 32 -3.86 2.23 -9.19
C GLN A 32 -5.31 1.81 -9.43
N GLU A 33 -5.71 1.67 -10.70
CA GLU A 33 -7.04 1.18 -11.03
C GLU A 33 -7.25 -0.25 -10.53
N THR A 34 -6.24 -1.09 -10.74
CA THR A 34 -6.31 -2.48 -10.25
C THR A 34 -6.35 -2.52 -8.74
N LEU A 35 -5.54 -1.70 -8.07
CA LEU A 35 -5.57 -1.59 -6.61
C LEU A 35 -6.96 -1.16 -6.13
N ALA A 36 -7.56 -0.19 -6.82
CA ALA A 36 -8.90 0.29 -6.47
C ALA A 36 -9.93 -0.83 -6.56
N GLU A 37 -9.86 -1.63 -7.61
CA GLU A 37 -10.76 -2.78 -7.77
C GLU A 37 -10.55 -3.80 -6.65
N MET A 38 -9.32 -4.06 -6.28
CA MET A 38 -8.99 -5.05 -5.24
C MET A 38 -9.54 -4.66 -3.88
N ILE A 39 -9.58 -3.35 -3.58
CA ILE A 39 -10.04 -2.89 -2.27
C ILE A 39 -11.48 -2.36 -2.28
N GLY A 40 -12.11 -2.35 -3.46
CA GLY A 40 -13.48 -1.85 -3.57
C GLY A 40 -13.60 -0.34 -3.40
N ALA A 41 -12.63 0.41 -3.90
CA ALA A 41 -12.60 1.86 -3.81
C ALA A 41 -12.39 2.49 -5.18
N THR A 42 -12.32 3.81 -5.23
CA THR A 42 -12.06 4.52 -6.47
C THR A 42 -10.56 4.74 -6.65
N ARG A 43 -10.14 4.97 -7.90
CA ARG A 43 -8.76 5.33 -8.19
C ARG A 43 -8.33 6.60 -7.46
N SER A 44 -9.23 7.58 -7.35
CA SER A 44 -8.94 8.82 -6.65
C SER A 44 -8.60 8.59 -5.18
N ARG A 45 -9.34 7.70 -4.53
CA ARG A 45 -9.05 7.36 -3.14
C ARG A 45 -7.73 6.62 -3.00
N VAL A 46 -7.45 5.70 -3.92
CA VAL A 46 -6.16 5.01 -3.92
C VAL A 46 -5.03 6.01 -4.05
N ASN A 47 -5.15 6.94 -5.01
CA ASN A 47 -4.15 7.97 -5.22
C ASN A 47 -3.95 8.82 -3.97
N PHE A 48 -5.03 9.20 -3.32
CA PHE A 48 -4.98 9.99 -2.08
C PHE A 48 -4.19 9.25 -0.98
N PHE A 49 -4.52 7.99 -0.75
CA PHE A 49 -3.85 7.21 0.29
C PHE A 49 -2.41 6.88 -0.07
N MET A 50 -2.11 6.62 -1.33
CA MET A 50 -0.74 6.38 -1.77
C MET A 50 0.13 7.60 -1.50
N ASN A 51 -0.38 8.79 -1.79
CA ASN A 51 0.34 10.03 -1.50
C ASN A 51 0.52 10.24 0.00
N LYS A 52 -0.51 9.93 0.78
CA LYS A 52 -0.43 10.01 2.24
C LYS A 52 0.65 9.09 2.79
N PHE A 53 0.66 7.83 2.35
CA PHE A 53 1.65 6.86 2.80
C PHE A 53 3.06 7.29 2.41
N ARG A 54 3.23 7.82 1.20
CA ARG A 54 4.52 8.31 0.75
C ARG A 54 5.02 9.46 1.61
N LYS A 55 4.16 10.41 1.92
CA LYS A 55 4.51 11.56 2.76
C LYS A 55 4.90 11.14 4.17
N LEU A 56 4.29 10.08 4.68
CA LEU A 56 4.58 9.56 6.01
C LEU A 56 5.82 8.64 6.01
N GLY A 57 6.42 8.40 4.85
CA GLY A 57 7.59 7.52 4.74
C GLY A 57 7.25 6.04 4.83
N LEU A 58 5.97 5.68 4.67
CA LEU A 58 5.52 4.29 4.76
C LEU A 58 5.73 3.53 3.46
N ILE A 59 5.78 4.24 2.34
CA ILE A 59 6.09 3.66 1.04
C ILE A 59 7.02 4.61 0.27
N GLU A 60 7.74 4.05 -0.68
CA GLU A 60 8.49 4.81 -1.67
C GLU A 60 7.83 4.59 -3.02
N TYR A 61 7.60 5.66 -3.73
CA TYR A 61 6.97 5.62 -5.03
C TYR A 61 7.88 6.32 -6.04
N ASN A 62 8.81 5.57 -6.59
CA ASN A 62 9.82 6.11 -7.50
C ASN A 62 9.95 5.18 -8.71
N GLY A 63 8.91 5.17 -9.56
CA GLY A 63 8.80 4.24 -10.67
C GLY A 63 8.36 2.85 -10.24
N GLU A 64 8.82 2.40 -9.10
CA GLU A 64 8.41 1.16 -8.46
C GLU A 64 7.88 1.48 -7.07
N ILE A 65 6.96 0.67 -6.60
CA ILE A 65 6.43 0.84 -5.24
C ILE A 65 7.23 -0.09 -4.32
N LYS A 66 7.87 0.50 -3.33
CA LYS A 66 8.53 -0.23 -2.25
C LYS A 66 7.81 0.11 -0.96
N ILE A 67 7.57 -0.87 -0.11
CA ILE A 67 6.94 -0.61 1.16
C ILE A 67 7.94 -0.64 2.30
N ASN A 68 7.66 0.18 3.31
CA ASN A 68 8.37 0.15 4.57
C ASN A 68 7.56 -0.71 5.54
N GLY A 69 8.25 -1.49 6.38
CA GLY A 69 7.58 -2.31 7.39
C GLY A 69 6.68 -1.51 8.33
N ALA A 70 6.95 -0.22 8.50
CA ALA A 70 6.10 0.65 9.30
C ALA A 70 4.68 0.77 8.76
N LEU A 71 4.44 0.42 7.48
CA LEU A 71 3.09 0.38 6.92
C LEU A 71 2.18 -0.57 7.70
N LEU A 72 2.76 -1.59 8.32
CA LEU A 72 2.00 -2.53 9.14
C LEU A 72 1.25 -1.82 10.28
N SER A 73 1.77 -0.69 10.76
CA SER A 73 1.11 0.05 11.83
C SER A 73 -0.28 0.55 11.42
N ILE A 74 -0.47 0.86 10.14
CA ILE A 74 -1.78 1.28 9.61
C ILE A 74 -2.80 0.15 9.74
N VAL A 75 -2.37 -1.09 9.56
CA VAL A 75 -3.25 -2.26 9.64
C VAL A 75 -3.53 -2.64 11.08
N LEU A 76 -2.53 -2.53 11.96
CA LEU A 76 -2.63 -2.98 13.35
C LEU A 76 -3.35 -1.99 14.27
N HIS A 77 -3.36 -0.71 13.91
CA HIS A 77 -3.99 0.32 14.73
C HIS A 77 -5.34 0.73 14.17
N ASP A 78 -6.29 0.85 15.03
CA ASP A 78 -7.62 1.34 14.68
C ASP A 78 -7.75 2.83 14.87
#